data_f96bdf24a35344d35147685ceb3601cd
#
_entry.id   f96bdf24a35344d35147685ceb3601cd
#
_cell.length_a   1.000
_cell.length_b   1.000
_cell.length_c   1.000
_cell.angle_alpha   90.00
_cell.angle_beta   90.00
_cell.angle_gamma   90.00
#
_symmetry.space_group_name_H-M   'P 1'
#
loop_
_entity.id
_entity.type
_entity.pdbx_description
1 polymer ?
#
loop_
_entity_poly.entity_id
_entity_poly.type
_entity_poly.pdbx_seq_one_letter_code
_entity_poly.pdbx_strand_id
1 'polypeptide(L)'
;MSDLQTLLNASAARHHNHLCPRQVLGVRMGIYAAERFDLDLPQSDKRLFAFVETDGCLIDGIAAATGCWVGNRTMRVMDYGKSAATFVDTQTDRAIRITPARESRTRALVYAPDAPDRWHAQLAAYQVMPADELFVAHAVTLTVSLKQIISQHGHRVVCQECGEDIINEREVKVEGQILCRACVEGAYYETKEQPHLIQPALRAEISTITKTTSLTSPNARSITTGICGSSK
;
A
#
# COMPACT_ATOMS: atom_id res chain seq x y z
N MET A 1 10.86 -11.22 15.58
CA MET A 1 10.15 -11.65 14.34
C MET A 1 8.94 -12.51 14.70
N SER A 2 7.76 -12.22 14.15
CA SER A 2 6.62 -13.15 14.23
C SER A 2 6.94 -14.43 13.47
N ASP A 3 6.52 -15.60 14.00
CA ASP A 3 6.73 -16.87 13.32
C ASP A 3 5.87 -16.96 12.04
N LEU A 4 6.28 -17.83 11.11
CA LEU A 4 5.62 -18.00 9.82
C LEU A 4 4.13 -18.35 9.99
N GLN A 5 3.78 -19.23 10.93
CA GLN A 5 2.40 -19.68 11.10
C GLN A 5 1.48 -18.55 11.58
N THR A 6 1.96 -17.70 12.48
CA THR A 6 1.25 -16.49 12.93
C THR A 6 0.94 -15.56 11.76
N LEU A 7 1.91 -15.34 10.87
CA LEU A 7 1.72 -14.47 9.70
C LEU A 7 0.78 -15.10 8.65
N LEU A 8 0.86 -16.41 8.45
CA LEU A 8 -0.07 -17.16 7.59
C LEU A 8 -1.51 -17.08 8.10
N ASN A 9 -1.71 -17.24 9.39
CA ASN A 9 -3.01 -17.14 10.03
C ASN A 9 -3.57 -15.69 9.91
N ALA A 10 -2.73 -14.68 10.10
CA ALA A 10 -3.11 -13.29 9.91
C ALA A 10 -3.51 -12.98 8.45
N SER A 11 -2.84 -13.60 7.47
CA SER A 11 -3.21 -13.50 6.07
C SER A 11 -4.53 -14.21 5.77
N ALA A 12 -4.69 -15.44 6.26
CA ALA A 12 -5.90 -16.24 6.05
C ALA A 12 -7.16 -15.58 6.64
N ALA A 13 -7.04 -14.92 7.81
CA ALA A 13 -8.14 -14.23 8.47
C ALA A 13 -8.79 -13.14 7.59
N ARG A 14 -8.05 -12.58 6.62
CA ARG A 14 -8.56 -11.60 5.64
C ARG A 14 -9.43 -12.23 4.55
N HIS A 15 -9.36 -13.56 4.40
CA HIS A 15 -10.07 -14.35 3.41
C HIS A 15 -10.95 -15.43 4.08
N HIS A 16 -11.73 -15.07 5.09
CA HIS A 16 -12.62 -16.01 5.78
C HIS A 16 -11.90 -17.27 6.27
N ASN A 17 -10.67 -17.11 6.77
CA ASN A 17 -9.76 -18.19 7.20
C ASN A 17 -9.33 -19.15 6.08
N HIS A 18 -9.42 -18.72 4.84
CA HIS A 18 -8.91 -19.48 3.71
C HIS A 18 -7.48 -19.07 3.37
N LEU A 19 -6.58 -20.06 3.32
CA LEU A 19 -5.18 -19.88 2.92
C LEU A 19 -4.96 -20.45 1.51
N CYS A 20 -4.33 -19.69 0.64
CA CYS A 20 -3.98 -20.12 -0.70
C CYS A 20 -2.45 -20.05 -0.95
N PRO A 21 -1.91 -20.78 -1.94
CA PRO A 21 -0.48 -20.75 -2.25
C PRO A 21 0.09 -19.35 -2.50
N ARG A 22 -0.69 -18.43 -3.09
CA ARG A 22 -0.26 -17.05 -3.34
C ARG A 22 -0.15 -16.22 -2.06
N GLN A 23 -1.02 -16.47 -1.07
CA GLN A 23 -0.86 -15.85 0.26
C GLN A 23 0.42 -16.33 0.93
N VAL A 24 0.73 -17.64 0.85
CA VAL A 24 1.98 -18.19 1.38
C VAL A 24 3.18 -17.54 0.70
N LEU A 25 3.17 -17.42 -0.64
CA LEU A 25 4.23 -16.70 -1.36
C LEU A 25 4.37 -15.26 -0.87
N GLY A 26 3.27 -14.54 -0.70
CA GLY A 26 3.27 -13.15 -0.23
C GLY A 26 3.89 -13.01 1.17
N VAL A 27 3.48 -13.85 2.12
CA VAL A 27 4.06 -13.88 3.47
C VAL A 27 5.55 -14.17 3.42
N ARG A 28 5.95 -15.21 2.67
CA ARG A 28 7.34 -15.61 2.53
C ARG A 28 8.21 -14.56 1.82
N MET A 29 7.67 -13.85 0.81
CA MET A 29 8.36 -12.71 0.18
C MET A 29 8.61 -11.58 1.17
N GLY A 30 7.63 -11.26 2.02
CA GLY A 30 7.78 -10.24 3.06
C GLY A 30 8.88 -10.60 4.06
N ILE A 31 8.89 -11.83 4.56
CA ILE A 31 9.93 -12.34 5.47
C ILE A 31 11.31 -12.28 4.80
N TYR A 32 11.43 -12.76 3.57
CA TYR A 32 12.68 -12.78 2.83
C TYR A 32 13.22 -11.36 2.55
N ALA A 33 12.33 -10.40 2.29
CA ALA A 33 12.72 -9.00 2.14
C ALA A 33 13.25 -8.41 3.44
N ALA A 34 12.60 -8.70 4.57
CA ALA A 34 13.03 -8.21 5.87
C ALA A 34 14.41 -8.74 6.27
N GLU A 35 14.68 -10.03 6.04
CA GLU A 35 16.00 -10.63 6.26
C GLU A 35 17.09 -9.91 5.43
N ARG A 36 16.78 -9.51 4.18
CA ARG A 36 17.74 -8.79 3.31
C ARG A 36 17.99 -7.36 3.71
N PHE A 37 17.06 -6.74 4.43
CA PHE A 37 17.16 -5.37 4.91
C PHE A 37 17.53 -5.29 6.40
N ASP A 38 17.62 -6.43 7.08
CA ASP A 38 17.83 -6.51 8.55
C ASP A 38 16.72 -5.74 9.29
N LEU A 39 15.46 -6.09 8.98
CA LEU A 39 14.28 -5.47 9.55
C LEU A 39 13.45 -6.47 10.36
N ASP A 40 12.96 -6.03 11.50
CA ASP A 40 11.92 -6.75 12.23
C ASP A 40 10.55 -6.56 11.57
N LEU A 41 9.74 -7.61 11.51
CA LEU A 41 8.41 -7.60 10.93
C LEU A 41 7.32 -7.94 11.95
N PRO A 42 6.10 -7.42 11.75
CA PRO A 42 5.69 -6.40 10.77
C PRO A 42 6.20 -5.00 11.12
N GLN A 43 6.42 -4.13 10.11
CA GLN A 43 6.84 -2.75 10.32
C GLN A 43 5.64 -1.83 10.57
N SER A 44 5.76 -0.89 11.51
CA SER A 44 4.73 0.12 11.80
C SER A 44 5.19 1.56 11.52
N ASP A 45 6.49 1.78 11.34
CA ASP A 45 7.14 3.09 11.21
C ASP A 45 7.23 3.62 9.77
N LYS A 46 6.65 2.91 8.80
CA LYS A 46 6.70 3.21 7.36
C LYS A 46 8.10 3.14 6.74
N ARG A 47 9.05 2.49 7.40
CA ARG A 47 10.38 2.29 6.85
C ARG A 47 10.36 1.37 5.62
N LEU A 48 9.52 0.33 5.65
CA LEU A 48 9.37 -0.58 4.51
C LEU A 48 8.24 -0.12 3.59
N PHE A 49 8.51 -0.07 2.28
CA PHE A 49 7.54 0.19 1.24
C PHE A 49 7.50 -0.98 0.24
N ALA A 50 6.31 -1.35 -0.24
CA ALA A 50 6.13 -2.45 -1.18
C ALA A 50 5.41 -2.00 -2.46
N PHE A 51 5.96 -2.38 -3.62
CA PHE A 51 5.28 -2.36 -4.91
C PHE A 51 4.91 -3.80 -5.25
N VAL A 52 3.64 -4.11 -5.43
CA VAL A 52 3.15 -5.45 -5.74
C VAL A 52 2.66 -5.48 -7.17
N GLU A 53 3.10 -6.48 -7.96
CA GLU A 53 2.90 -6.50 -9.42
C GLU A 53 1.65 -7.29 -9.86
N THR A 54 0.77 -7.61 -8.95
CA THR A 54 -0.54 -8.21 -9.19
C THR A 54 -1.51 -7.82 -8.09
N ASP A 55 -2.79 -7.95 -8.34
CA ASP A 55 -3.85 -7.89 -7.34
C ASP A 55 -4.04 -9.23 -6.60
N GLY A 56 -5.02 -9.29 -5.70
CA GLY A 56 -5.49 -10.52 -5.05
C GLY A 56 -4.61 -11.02 -3.89
N CYS A 57 -4.66 -12.32 -3.66
CA CYS A 57 -4.16 -12.98 -2.43
C CYS A 57 -2.67 -12.75 -2.12
N LEU A 58 -1.83 -12.45 -3.12
CA LEU A 58 -0.41 -12.14 -2.89
C LEU A 58 -0.26 -10.88 -2.02
N ILE A 59 -1.08 -9.87 -2.28
CA ILE A 59 -1.10 -8.61 -1.53
C ILE A 59 -1.39 -8.86 -0.06
N ASP A 60 -2.37 -9.73 0.25
CA ASP A 60 -2.75 -10.00 1.64
C ASP A 60 -1.63 -10.69 2.42
N GLY A 61 -0.93 -11.61 1.76
CA GLY A 61 0.26 -12.25 2.33
C GLY A 61 1.37 -11.24 2.62
N ILE A 62 1.70 -10.40 1.66
CA ILE A 62 2.71 -9.33 1.82
C ILE A 62 2.28 -8.37 2.93
N ALA A 63 1.02 -7.94 2.93
CA ALA A 63 0.52 -7.01 3.95
C ALA A 63 0.53 -7.61 5.36
N ALA A 64 0.18 -8.89 5.51
CA ALA A 64 0.21 -9.58 6.79
C ALA A 64 1.65 -9.69 7.33
N ALA A 65 2.61 -10.02 6.47
CA ALA A 65 4.00 -10.16 6.87
C ALA A 65 4.68 -8.83 7.16
N THR A 66 4.48 -7.83 6.31
CA THR A 66 5.30 -6.61 6.32
C THR A 66 4.67 -5.45 7.10
N GLY A 67 3.35 -5.45 7.32
CA GLY A 67 2.63 -4.27 7.78
C GLY A 67 2.43 -3.21 6.69
N CYS A 68 2.96 -3.44 5.47
CA CYS A 68 2.70 -2.54 4.35
C CYS A 68 1.25 -2.63 3.90
N TRP A 69 0.61 -1.49 3.68
CA TRP A 69 -0.81 -1.44 3.35
C TRP A 69 -1.14 -0.25 2.45
N VAL A 70 -2.09 -0.42 1.53
CA VAL A 70 -2.51 0.66 0.63
C VAL A 70 -3.04 1.86 1.44
N GLY A 71 -3.89 1.63 2.44
CA GLY A 71 -4.44 2.67 3.32
C GLY A 71 -3.37 3.40 4.12
N ASN A 72 -2.30 2.72 4.55
CA ASN A 72 -1.15 3.31 5.23
C ASN A 72 -0.21 4.04 4.28
N ARG A 73 -0.46 3.97 2.97
CA ARG A 73 0.36 4.54 1.90
C ARG A 73 1.78 3.98 1.82
N THR A 74 1.98 2.77 2.32
CA THR A 74 3.24 2.01 2.28
C THR A 74 3.22 0.90 1.22
N MET A 75 2.13 0.78 0.46
CA MET A 75 2.00 -0.18 -0.63
C MET A 75 1.40 0.46 -1.88
N ARG A 76 1.85 -0.01 -3.05
CA ARG A 76 1.27 0.29 -4.37
C ARG A 76 1.07 -0.98 -5.17
N VAL A 77 -0.06 -1.08 -5.83
CA VAL A 77 -0.33 -2.11 -6.84
C VAL A 77 0.10 -1.58 -8.19
N MET A 78 0.99 -2.30 -8.85
CA MET A 78 1.53 -1.99 -10.18
C MET A 78 1.08 -3.07 -11.17
N ASP A 79 -0.18 -3.39 -11.19
CA ASP A 79 -0.78 -4.54 -11.85
C ASP A 79 -0.18 -4.90 -13.23
N TYR A 80 0.86 -5.74 -13.20
CA TYR A 80 1.47 -6.35 -14.38
C TYR A 80 1.02 -7.81 -14.56
N GLY A 81 0.09 -8.29 -13.72
CA GLY A 81 -0.33 -9.69 -13.68
C GLY A 81 0.78 -10.66 -13.25
N LYS A 82 1.80 -10.19 -12.53
CA LYS A 82 2.97 -10.98 -12.12
C LYS A 82 2.96 -11.24 -10.62
N SER A 83 3.17 -12.49 -10.22
CA SER A 83 3.41 -12.85 -8.82
C SER A 83 4.79 -12.36 -8.37
N ALA A 84 4.94 -11.06 -8.23
CA ALA A 84 6.20 -10.39 -7.90
C ALA A 84 5.96 -9.19 -7.00
N ALA A 85 6.98 -8.80 -6.23
CA ALA A 85 6.96 -7.58 -5.45
C ALA A 85 8.35 -6.96 -5.37
N THR A 86 8.41 -5.63 -5.34
CA THR A 86 9.61 -4.86 -5.04
C THR A 86 9.46 -4.24 -3.66
N PHE A 87 10.39 -4.52 -2.77
CA PHE A 87 10.45 -3.95 -1.43
C PHE A 87 11.54 -2.88 -1.39
N VAL A 88 11.28 -1.81 -0.66
CA VAL A 88 12.18 -0.66 -0.54
C VAL A 88 12.33 -0.28 0.92
N ASP A 89 13.55 -0.21 1.40
CA ASP A 89 13.87 0.43 2.67
C ASP A 89 13.96 1.95 2.43
N THR A 90 13.01 2.70 2.95
CA THR A 90 12.90 4.15 2.72
C THR A 90 13.99 4.97 3.41
N GLN A 91 14.74 4.39 4.34
CA GLN A 91 15.85 5.05 5.03
C GLN A 91 17.16 4.92 4.26
N THR A 92 17.35 3.80 3.58
CA THR A 92 18.61 3.51 2.85
C THR A 92 18.47 3.58 1.34
N ASP A 93 17.25 3.77 0.81
CA ASP A 93 16.90 3.71 -0.62
C ASP A 93 17.26 2.37 -1.29
N ARG A 94 17.61 1.34 -0.50
CA ARG A 94 17.85 0.00 -1.03
C ARG A 94 16.54 -0.61 -1.46
N ALA A 95 16.54 -1.18 -2.66
CA ALA A 95 15.37 -1.87 -3.21
C ALA A 95 15.73 -3.26 -3.72
N ILE A 96 14.87 -4.24 -3.45
CA ILE A 96 14.96 -5.60 -3.99
C ILE A 96 13.63 -6.00 -4.61
N ARG A 97 13.70 -6.59 -5.79
CA ARG A 97 12.55 -7.21 -6.45
C ARG A 97 12.62 -8.71 -6.30
N ILE A 98 11.55 -9.32 -5.80
CA ILE A 98 11.44 -10.74 -5.49
C ILE A 98 10.37 -11.36 -6.38
N THR A 99 10.69 -12.50 -7.00
CA THR A 99 9.77 -13.33 -7.79
C THR A 99 9.88 -14.77 -7.35
N PRO A 100 8.84 -15.60 -7.51
CA PRO A 100 9.01 -17.05 -7.41
C PRO A 100 10.04 -17.53 -8.44
N ALA A 101 10.88 -18.47 -8.04
CA ALA A 101 11.77 -19.16 -8.95
C ALA A 101 10.95 -19.89 -10.01
N ARG A 102 11.45 -19.95 -11.25
CA ARG A 102 10.75 -20.54 -12.38
C ARG A 102 10.29 -21.98 -12.11
N GLU A 103 11.13 -22.72 -11.42
CA GLU A 103 10.93 -24.12 -11.08
C GLU A 103 10.13 -24.35 -9.78
N SER A 104 9.81 -23.30 -9.02
CA SER A 104 9.16 -23.41 -7.70
C SER A 104 7.88 -24.25 -7.74
N ARG A 105 7.06 -24.08 -8.80
CA ARG A 105 5.82 -24.86 -8.98
C ARG A 105 6.06 -26.34 -9.22
N THR A 106 7.11 -26.69 -9.94
CA THR A 106 7.47 -28.09 -10.22
C THR A 106 8.14 -28.71 -8.98
N ARG A 107 9.03 -27.96 -8.33
CA ARG A 107 9.68 -28.40 -7.09
C ARG A 107 8.68 -28.62 -5.95
N ALA A 108 7.56 -27.89 -5.93
CA ALA A 108 6.50 -28.12 -4.94
C ALA A 108 6.01 -29.56 -4.88
N LEU A 109 5.98 -30.27 -6.01
CA LEU A 109 5.61 -31.69 -6.07
C LEU A 109 6.63 -32.60 -5.37
N VAL A 110 7.89 -32.17 -5.31
CA VAL A 110 8.96 -32.93 -4.60
C VAL A 110 8.83 -32.74 -3.10
N TYR A 111 8.46 -31.55 -2.65
CA TYR A 111 8.28 -31.22 -1.23
C TYR A 111 6.97 -31.73 -0.64
N ALA A 112 5.98 -32.01 -1.49
CA ALA A 112 4.66 -32.52 -1.09
C ALA A 112 4.18 -33.59 -2.08
N PRO A 113 4.86 -34.77 -2.13
CA PRO A 113 4.58 -35.83 -3.11
C PRO A 113 3.20 -36.48 -2.92
N ASP A 114 2.68 -36.47 -1.69
CA ASP A 114 1.38 -37.08 -1.36
C ASP A 114 0.20 -36.10 -1.49
N ALA A 115 0.44 -34.89 -1.99
CA ALA A 115 -0.62 -33.90 -2.18
C ALA A 115 -1.61 -34.34 -3.26
N PRO A 116 -2.93 -34.16 -3.07
CA PRO A 116 -3.95 -34.66 -3.99
C PRO A 116 -3.90 -33.98 -5.37
N ASP A 117 -3.36 -32.77 -5.43
CA ASP A 117 -3.20 -32.01 -6.66
C ASP A 117 -2.08 -30.95 -6.54
N ARG A 118 -1.82 -30.24 -7.64
CA ARG A 118 -0.79 -29.20 -7.71
C ARG A 118 -1.05 -28.02 -6.77
N TRP A 119 -2.30 -27.66 -6.54
CA TRP A 119 -2.66 -26.56 -5.66
C TRP A 119 -2.30 -26.88 -4.21
N HIS A 120 -2.66 -28.08 -3.73
CA HIS A 120 -2.32 -28.56 -2.39
C HIS A 120 -0.81 -28.77 -2.24
N ALA A 121 -0.14 -29.29 -3.28
CA ALA A 121 1.31 -29.41 -3.28
C ALA A 121 1.98 -28.04 -3.09
N GLN A 122 1.56 -27.03 -3.84
CA GLN A 122 2.09 -25.67 -3.68
C GLN A 122 1.77 -25.07 -2.31
N LEU A 123 0.55 -25.29 -1.81
CA LEU A 123 0.16 -24.79 -0.49
C LEU A 123 1.04 -25.35 0.62
N ALA A 124 1.32 -26.64 0.61
CA ALA A 124 2.16 -27.29 1.61
C ALA A 124 3.64 -26.95 1.39
N ALA A 125 4.13 -27.11 0.17
CA ALA A 125 5.55 -26.95 -0.16
C ALA A 125 6.07 -25.54 0.08
N TYR A 126 5.32 -24.51 -0.32
CA TYR A 126 5.77 -23.12 -0.17
C TYR A 126 5.93 -22.67 1.28
N GLN A 127 5.38 -23.40 2.23
CA GLN A 127 5.59 -23.16 3.65
C GLN A 127 6.96 -23.67 4.15
N VAL A 128 7.51 -24.70 3.50
CA VAL A 128 8.71 -25.39 3.97
C VAL A 128 9.93 -25.29 3.04
N MET A 129 9.71 -24.95 1.76
CA MET A 129 10.82 -24.80 0.80
C MET A 129 11.82 -23.75 1.28
N PRO A 130 13.14 -23.98 1.12
CA PRO A 130 14.15 -22.94 1.32
C PRO A 130 13.88 -21.69 0.49
N ALA A 131 14.19 -20.51 1.02
CA ALA A 131 13.87 -19.24 0.36
C ALA A 131 14.62 -19.07 -0.98
N ASP A 132 15.84 -19.56 -1.08
CA ASP A 132 16.68 -19.55 -2.28
C ASP A 132 16.22 -20.54 -3.36
N GLU A 133 15.44 -21.56 -3.00
CA GLU A 133 14.75 -22.43 -3.95
C GLU A 133 13.40 -21.89 -4.37
N LEU A 134 12.74 -21.16 -3.47
CA LEU A 134 11.41 -20.61 -3.69
C LEU A 134 11.44 -19.31 -4.47
N PHE A 135 12.47 -18.46 -4.30
CA PHE A 135 12.53 -17.12 -4.82
C PHE A 135 13.81 -16.81 -5.59
N VAL A 136 13.68 -15.86 -6.50
CA VAL A 136 14.78 -15.11 -7.09
C VAL A 136 14.64 -13.66 -6.65
N ALA A 137 15.72 -13.10 -6.11
CA ALA A 137 15.77 -11.70 -5.67
C ALA A 137 16.84 -10.95 -6.45
N HIS A 138 16.47 -9.78 -6.97
CA HIS A 138 17.37 -8.87 -7.66
C HIS A 138 17.41 -7.53 -6.94
N ALA A 139 18.62 -7.01 -6.70
CA ALA A 139 18.75 -5.60 -6.35
C ALA A 139 18.31 -4.76 -7.55
N VAL A 140 17.48 -3.75 -7.31
CA VAL A 140 16.93 -2.89 -8.35
C VAL A 140 17.02 -1.43 -7.95
N THR A 141 17.00 -0.54 -8.93
CA THR A 141 16.85 0.90 -8.72
C THR A 141 15.47 1.31 -9.23
N LEU A 142 14.73 2.07 -8.41
CA LEU A 142 13.43 2.57 -8.83
C LEU A 142 13.60 3.61 -9.94
N THR A 143 12.79 3.50 -10.97
CA THR A 143 12.69 4.52 -12.05
C THR A 143 11.70 5.64 -11.71
N VAL A 144 11.01 5.50 -10.58
CA VAL A 144 10.04 6.47 -10.04
C VAL A 144 10.53 7.02 -8.71
N SER A 145 10.24 8.27 -8.44
CA SER A 145 10.58 8.89 -7.15
C SER A 145 9.67 8.38 -6.04
N LEU A 146 10.24 7.64 -5.08
CA LEU A 146 9.49 7.20 -3.90
C LEU A 146 8.94 8.40 -3.11
N LYS A 147 9.72 9.49 -3.02
CA LYS A 147 9.30 10.73 -2.35
C LYS A 147 8.04 11.32 -3.00
N GLN A 148 7.96 11.34 -4.33
CA GLN A 148 6.75 11.79 -5.05
C GLN A 148 5.57 10.83 -4.85
N ILE A 149 5.82 9.51 -4.78
CA ILE A 149 4.77 8.51 -4.55
C ILE A 149 4.21 8.63 -3.13
N ILE A 150 5.06 8.79 -2.13
CA ILE A 150 4.65 8.99 -0.74
C ILE A 150 3.94 10.33 -0.60
N SER A 151 4.46 11.40 -1.22
CA SER A 151 3.89 12.76 -1.34
C SER A 151 3.44 13.40 -0.01
N GLN A 152 3.09 14.67 -0.04
CA GLN A 152 2.62 15.38 1.16
C GLN A 152 1.19 14.93 1.53
N HIS A 153 1.04 14.57 2.79
CA HIS A 153 -0.27 14.27 3.34
C HIS A 153 -1.08 15.58 3.51
N GLY A 154 -2.34 15.56 3.07
CA GLY A 154 -3.26 16.67 3.27
C GLY A 154 -3.19 17.79 2.24
N HIS A 155 -2.26 17.75 1.29
CA HIS A 155 -2.27 18.67 0.16
C HIS A 155 -3.50 18.42 -0.72
N ARG A 156 -4.25 19.49 -1.02
CA ARG A 156 -5.48 19.44 -1.80
C ARG A 156 -5.54 20.60 -2.77
N VAL A 157 -5.86 20.30 -4.01
CA VAL A 157 -6.13 21.27 -5.07
C VAL A 157 -7.39 20.87 -5.83
N VAL A 158 -7.97 21.78 -6.59
CA VAL A 158 -9.17 21.50 -7.41
C VAL A 158 -8.76 21.36 -8.87
N CYS A 159 -9.25 20.31 -9.53
CA CYS A 159 -9.11 20.17 -10.97
C CYS A 159 -9.85 21.30 -11.70
N GLN A 160 -9.14 22.01 -12.57
CA GLN A 160 -9.74 23.16 -13.28
C GLN A 160 -10.72 22.75 -14.38
N GLU A 161 -10.69 21.47 -14.79
CA GLU A 161 -11.62 20.94 -15.80
C GLU A 161 -12.89 20.35 -15.17
N CYS A 162 -12.77 19.27 -14.35
CA CYS A 162 -13.95 18.60 -13.78
C CYS A 162 -14.42 19.19 -12.45
N GLY A 163 -13.66 20.06 -11.81
CA GLY A 163 -13.99 20.67 -10.53
C GLY A 163 -13.84 19.77 -9.31
N GLU A 164 -13.33 18.55 -9.47
CA GLU A 164 -13.13 17.60 -8.38
C GLU A 164 -11.84 17.90 -7.59
N ASP A 165 -11.86 17.52 -6.31
CA ASP A 165 -10.68 17.62 -5.45
C ASP A 165 -9.60 16.60 -5.82
N ILE A 166 -8.38 17.09 -5.99
CA ILE A 166 -7.17 16.27 -6.14
C ILE A 166 -6.40 16.33 -4.83
N ILE A 167 -6.10 15.18 -4.25
CA ILE A 167 -5.42 15.08 -2.97
C ILE A 167 -4.00 14.53 -3.11
N ASN A 168 -3.15 14.84 -2.11
CA ASN A 168 -1.84 14.23 -1.94
C ASN A 168 -0.89 14.44 -3.14
N GLU A 169 -0.86 15.64 -3.70
CA GLU A 169 0.02 16.00 -4.83
C GLU A 169 -0.14 15.04 -6.03
N ARG A 170 -1.40 14.71 -6.38
CA ARG A 170 -1.71 13.87 -7.55
C ARG A 170 -2.14 14.69 -8.76
N GLU A 171 -2.08 16.00 -8.65
CA GLU A 171 -2.34 16.89 -9.78
C GLU A 171 -1.29 16.73 -10.88
N VAL A 172 -1.73 16.97 -12.09
CA VAL A 172 -0.88 17.08 -13.28
C VAL A 172 -0.93 18.55 -13.72
N LYS A 173 0.21 19.14 -14.00
CA LYS A 173 0.32 20.51 -14.51
C LYS A 173 0.51 20.46 -16.02
N VAL A 174 -0.45 20.96 -16.77
CA VAL A 174 -0.42 21.05 -18.23
C VAL A 174 -0.64 22.50 -18.62
N GLU A 175 0.33 23.13 -19.29
CA GLU A 175 0.24 24.52 -19.76
C GLU A 175 -0.18 25.54 -18.67
N GLY A 176 0.26 25.29 -17.43
CA GLY A 176 -0.06 26.14 -16.29
C GLY A 176 -1.40 25.82 -15.60
N GLN A 177 -2.19 24.91 -16.14
CA GLN A 177 -3.44 24.44 -15.55
C GLN A 177 -3.18 23.29 -14.57
N ILE A 178 -3.99 23.21 -13.51
CA ILE A 178 -4.00 22.11 -12.54
C ILE A 178 -5.13 21.17 -12.91
N LEU A 179 -4.79 19.96 -13.34
CA LEU A 179 -5.74 18.95 -13.81
C LEU A 179 -5.58 17.65 -13.03
N CYS A 180 -6.66 16.87 -12.92
CA CYS A 180 -6.57 15.51 -12.43
C CYS A 180 -6.10 14.56 -13.55
N ARG A 181 -5.58 13.40 -13.18
CA ARG A 181 -5.11 12.40 -14.14
C ARG A 181 -6.20 11.93 -15.09
N ALA A 182 -7.43 11.79 -14.59
CA ALA A 182 -8.56 11.36 -15.42
C ALA A 182 -8.85 12.36 -16.56
N CYS A 183 -8.71 13.67 -16.30
CA CYS A 183 -8.88 14.68 -17.34
C CYS A 183 -7.71 14.73 -18.34
N VAL A 184 -6.50 14.35 -17.91
CA VAL A 184 -5.30 14.38 -18.78
C VAL A 184 -5.11 13.08 -19.54
N GLU A 185 -5.24 11.93 -18.87
CA GLU A 185 -4.90 10.61 -19.40
C GLU A 185 -6.14 9.85 -19.91
N GLY A 186 -7.35 10.33 -19.59
CA GLY A 186 -8.63 9.67 -19.80
C GLY A 186 -9.08 8.88 -18.56
N ALA A 187 -10.38 8.95 -18.29
CA ALA A 187 -11.00 8.17 -17.23
C ALA A 187 -11.23 6.73 -17.66
N TYR A 188 -11.25 5.78 -16.68
CA TYR A 188 -11.61 4.38 -16.93
C TYR A 188 -13.14 4.17 -17.10
N TYR A 189 -13.92 5.24 -17.07
CA TYR A 189 -15.39 5.22 -17.18
C TYR A 189 -15.86 6.35 -18.10
N GLU A 190 -17.09 6.20 -18.57
CA GLU A 190 -17.86 7.27 -19.25
C GLU A 190 -19.07 7.64 -18.40
N THR A 191 -19.32 8.93 -18.22
CA THR A 191 -20.52 9.40 -17.53
C THR A 191 -21.74 9.29 -18.45
N LYS A 192 -22.77 8.60 -18.00
CA LYS A 192 -24.04 8.45 -18.75
C LYS A 192 -24.94 9.68 -18.66
N GLU A 193 -24.73 10.53 -17.65
CA GLU A 193 -25.47 11.77 -17.42
C GLU A 193 -24.48 12.91 -17.22
N GLN A 194 -24.83 14.12 -17.72
CA GLN A 194 -24.03 15.29 -17.37
C GLN A 194 -24.15 15.51 -15.86
N PRO A 195 -23.03 15.74 -15.15
CA PRO A 195 -23.11 16.09 -13.74
C PRO A 195 -23.97 17.32 -13.61
N HIS A 196 -25.01 17.25 -12.76
CA HIS A 196 -25.76 18.45 -12.38
C HIS A 196 -24.77 19.43 -11.77
N LEU A 197 -24.31 20.39 -12.55
CA LEU A 197 -23.52 21.49 -12.03
C LEU A 197 -24.33 22.11 -10.91
N ILE A 198 -23.80 22.08 -9.70
CA ILE A 198 -24.35 22.79 -8.54
C ILE A 198 -24.60 24.22 -9.03
N GLN A 199 -25.88 24.64 -9.05
CA GLN A 199 -26.29 25.90 -9.59
C GLN A 199 -25.43 27.05 -9.01
N PRO A 200 -25.06 28.06 -9.79
CA PRO A 200 -24.19 29.16 -9.32
C PRO A 200 -24.68 29.87 -8.06
N ALA A 201 -25.98 29.80 -7.73
CA ALA A 201 -26.57 30.32 -6.51
C ALA A 201 -25.99 29.69 -5.24
N LEU A 202 -25.75 28.37 -5.23
CA LEU A 202 -25.19 27.68 -4.06
C LEU A 202 -23.70 28.03 -3.83
N ARG A 203 -22.95 28.36 -4.87
CA ARG A 203 -21.56 28.85 -4.75
C ARG A 203 -21.47 30.20 -4.04
N ALA A 204 -22.45 31.09 -4.24
CA ALA A 204 -22.48 32.41 -3.58
C ALA A 204 -22.75 32.24 -2.06
N GLU A 205 -23.64 31.36 -1.67
CA GLU A 205 -23.95 31.10 -0.24
C GLU A 205 -22.79 30.48 0.51
N ILE A 206 -22.08 29.49 -0.06
CA ILE A 206 -20.90 28.87 0.55
C ILE A 206 -19.76 29.89 0.69
N SER A 207 -19.57 30.78 -0.30
CA SER A 207 -18.56 31.84 -0.24
C SER A 207 -18.86 32.88 0.86
N THR A 208 -20.13 33.07 1.19
CA THR A 208 -20.57 33.99 2.26
C THR A 208 -20.34 33.36 3.64
N ILE A 209 -20.60 32.05 3.79
CA ILE A 209 -20.39 31.31 5.05
C ILE A 209 -18.90 31.28 5.41
N THR A 210 -18.00 31.06 4.45
CA THR A 210 -16.54 31.02 4.71
C THR A 210 -15.97 32.40 5.08
N LYS A 211 -16.58 33.50 4.66
CA LYS A 211 -16.17 34.86 5.06
C LYS A 211 -16.65 35.28 6.45
N THR A 212 -17.75 34.69 6.92
CA THR A 212 -18.33 35.05 8.24
C THR A 212 -17.65 34.30 9.37
N THR A 213 -17.04 33.13 9.12
CA THR A 213 -16.37 32.32 10.14
C THR A 213 -14.96 32.80 10.50
N SER A 214 -14.39 33.75 9.76
CA SER A 214 -13.05 34.28 9.99
C SER A 214 -13.00 35.50 10.97
N LEU A 215 -14.12 35.93 11.52
CA LEU A 215 -14.21 37.17 12.34
C LEU A 215 -14.52 36.99 13.82
N THR A 216 -14.60 35.77 14.35
CA THR A 216 -14.78 35.58 15.79
C THR A 216 -13.85 34.51 16.33
N SER A 217 -12.65 34.93 16.75
CA SER A 217 -11.79 34.15 17.65
C SER A 217 -12.02 34.66 19.08
N PRO A 218 -12.60 33.88 19.99
CA PRO A 218 -12.61 34.25 21.39
C PRO A 218 -11.37 33.70 22.10
N ASN A 219 -10.58 34.61 22.66
CA ASN A 219 -9.68 34.50 23.80
C ASN A 219 -9.25 33.11 24.31
N ALA A 220 -7.98 32.83 24.11
CA ALA A 220 -7.25 31.83 24.84
C ALA A 220 -7.25 32.16 26.36
N ARG A 221 -7.93 31.36 27.16
CA ARG A 221 -7.71 31.32 28.59
C ARG A 221 -6.57 30.34 28.89
N SER A 222 -5.51 30.86 29.50
CA SER A 222 -4.40 30.11 30.07
C SER A 222 -4.91 29.09 31.10
N ILE A 223 -4.60 27.84 30.93
CA ILE A 223 -4.74 26.81 31.97
C ILE A 223 -3.35 26.60 32.56
N THR A 224 -3.18 27.11 33.77
CA THR A 224 -2.05 26.87 34.65
C THR A 224 -1.99 25.38 35.02
N THR A 225 -0.82 24.81 34.84
CA THR A 225 -0.43 23.48 35.31
C THR A 225 -0.43 23.42 36.82
N GLY A 226 -1.32 22.60 37.38
CA GLY A 226 -1.25 22.15 38.78
C GLY A 226 -0.43 20.86 38.86
N ILE A 227 0.76 20.97 39.43
CA ILE A 227 1.58 19.85 39.85
C ILE A 227 0.94 19.26 41.11
N CYS A 228 0.59 17.98 41.12
CA CYS A 228 0.31 17.26 42.35
C CYS A 228 1.35 16.15 42.52
N GLY A 229 2.14 16.31 43.59
CA GLY A 229 3.24 15.42 43.92
C GLY A 229 2.79 14.17 44.66
N SER A 230 3.69 13.21 44.58
CA SER A 230 4.09 12.10 45.47
C SER A 230 3.23 11.71 46.66
N SER A 231 3.00 10.45 46.86
CA SER A 231 3.50 9.63 47.99
C SER A 231 2.65 8.36 48.14
N LYS A 232 3.13 7.25 47.93
CA LYS A 232 3.58 6.08 48.71
C LYS A 232 3.74 4.85 47.85
#